data_782f25b906bf7f3a8ac40066860bf8d8
#
_entry.id   782f25b906bf7f3a8ac40066860bf8d8
#
_cell.length_a   1.000
_cell.length_b   1.000
_cell.length_c   1.000
_cell.angle_alpha   90.00
_cell.angle_beta   90.00
_cell.angle_gamma   90.00
#
_symmetry.space_group_name_H-M   'P 1'
#
loop_
_entity.id
_entity.type
_entity.pdbx_description
1 polymer ?
#
loop_
_entity_poly.entity_id
_entity_poly.type
_entity_poly.pdbx_seq_one_letter_code
_entity_poly.pdbx_strand_id
1 'polypeptide(L)'
;TITRGTLPPCAECAKAKAKQKNVRKIGISPKAEKPGERVYLDVSKVTVRQKNGGEYNLPNKWWCIIVDEATGKKYALFTRTKRGITEPVCEWMHRMNSRGIKIRRVRMDPGGENISLKKRTESVDWQALQPVDFEYTSRDTPQHNHLAEVAFPYLAALGRAMLDTAYVPEKERGRLIVYAIQLAVQLDGLRIVEMNGVVATRDEHMYGEKPKWTKNMKRFGECGVVKEGKNGKA
;
A
#
# COMPACT_ATOMS: atom_id res chain seq x y z
N THR A 1 -53.92 32.02 -7.03
CA THR A 1 -53.49 31.00 -6.09
C THR A 1 -52.60 30.00 -6.87
N ILE A 2 -51.30 30.07 -6.70
CA ILE A 2 -50.34 29.14 -7.33
C ILE A 2 -50.40 27.86 -6.51
N THR A 3 -51.04 26.84 -7.05
CA THR A 3 -51.00 25.48 -6.51
C THR A 3 -49.60 24.93 -6.70
N ARG A 4 -48.92 24.55 -5.62
CA ARG A 4 -47.66 23.85 -5.64
C ARG A 4 -47.85 22.41 -6.20
N GLY A 5 -47.96 22.32 -7.50
CA GLY A 5 -47.84 21.03 -8.20
C GLY A 5 -46.37 20.61 -8.20
N THR A 6 -46.05 19.44 -7.74
CA THR A 6 -44.71 18.83 -7.95
C THR A 6 -44.55 18.58 -9.45
N LEU A 7 -43.73 19.39 -10.10
CA LEU A 7 -43.31 19.17 -11.47
C LEU A 7 -42.63 17.78 -11.58
N PRO A 8 -42.90 17.01 -12.63
CA PRO A 8 -42.15 15.78 -12.85
C PRO A 8 -40.66 16.08 -12.95
N PRO A 9 -39.78 15.21 -12.42
CA PRO A 9 -38.33 15.46 -12.44
C PRO A 9 -37.84 15.59 -13.88
N CYS A 10 -37.18 16.69 -14.19
CA CYS A 10 -36.55 16.93 -15.49
C CYS A 10 -35.47 15.85 -15.74
N ALA A 11 -35.57 15.13 -16.85
CA ALA A 11 -34.63 14.05 -17.18
C ALA A 11 -33.20 14.55 -17.31
N GLU A 12 -33.00 15.73 -17.89
CA GLU A 12 -31.67 16.39 -18.03
C GLU A 12 -31.10 16.77 -16.66
N CYS A 13 -31.93 17.33 -15.78
CA CYS A 13 -31.53 17.63 -14.40
C CYS A 13 -31.21 16.36 -13.60
N ALA A 14 -31.97 15.30 -13.81
CA ALA A 14 -31.72 14.03 -13.17
C ALA A 14 -30.39 13.40 -13.65
N LYS A 15 -30.10 13.45 -14.94
CA LYS A 15 -28.82 13.02 -15.52
C LYS A 15 -27.65 13.86 -15.01
N ALA A 16 -27.79 15.20 -15.00
CA ALA A 16 -26.74 16.10 -14.52
C ALA A 16 -26.44 15.97 -13.02
N LYS A 17 -27.45 15.60 -12.22
CA LYS A 17 -27.36 15.41 -10.78
C LYS A 17 -27.16 13.94 -10.37
N ALA A 18 -27.14 13.03 -11.36
CA ALA A 18 -26.94 11.62 -11.09
C ALA A 18 -25.60 11.40 -10.40
N LYS A 19 -25.64 10.88 -9.19
CA LYS A 19 -24.46 10.45 -8.43
C LYS A 19 -24.39 8.93 -8.52
N GLN A 20 -23.18 8.41 -8.58
CA GLN A 20 -22.98 6.97 -8.48
C GLN A 20 -23.68 6.44 -7.22
N LYS A 21 -24.48 5.38 -7.37
CA LYS A 21 -25.18 4.76 -6.25
C LYS A 21 -24.17 4.30 -5.20
N ASN A 22 -24.45 4.60 -3.93
CA ASN A 22 -23.62 4.13 -2.84
C ASN A 22 -23.53 2.60 -2.88
N VAL A 23 -22.31 2.08 -2.95
CA VAL A 23 -22.06 0.66 -2.88
C VAL A 23 -22.36 0.15 -1.48
N ARG A 24 -22.88 -1.06 -1.37
CA ARG A 24 -23.15 -1.69 -0.07
C ARG A 24 -21.89 -1.70 0.78
N LYS A 25 -22.00 -1.28 2.04
CA LYS A 25 -20.88 -1.26 2.99
C LYS A 25 -20.38 -2.66 3.38
N ILE A 26 -21.21 -3.67 3.16
CA ILE A 26 -20.90 -5.07 3.47
C ILE A 26 -20.51 -5.74 2.17
N GLY A 27 -19.26 -6.20 2.10
CA GLY A 27 -18.76 -6.99 0.97
C GLY A 27 -19.48 -8.35 0.90
N ILE A 28 -19.76 -8.81 -0.31
CA ILE A 28 -20.38 -10.13 -0.54
C ILE A 28 -19.34 -11.26 -0.36
N SER A 29 -18.06 -10.96 -0.60
CA SER A 29 -16.98 -11.94 -0.44
C SER A 29 -16.58 -12.06 1.03
N PRO A 30 -16.41 -13.29 1.56
CA PRO A 30 -15.88 -13.47 2.90
C PRO A 30 -14.50 -12.82 3.01
N LYS A 31 -14.24 -12.21 4.17
CA LYS A 31 -12.91 -11.65 4.48
C LYS A 31 -11.90 -12.77 4.64
N ALA A 32 -10.64 -12.46 4.32
CA ALA A 32 -9.54 -13.35 4.64
C ALA A 32 -9.39 -13.50 6.16
N GLU A 33 -9.21 -14.72 6.61
CA GLU A 33 -9.06 -15.05 8.04
C GLU A 33 -7.60 -15.25 8.43
N LYS A 34 -6.74 -15.60 7.46
CA LYS A 34 -5.33 -15.92 7.69
C LYS A 34 -4.40 -14.99 6.92
N PRO A 35 -3.20 -14.69 7.47
CA PRO A 35 -2.18 -13.93 6.76
C PRO A 35 -1.86 -14.55 5.39
N GLY A 36 -1.77 -13.72 4.36
CA GLY A 36 -1.47 -14.14 2.99
C GLY A 36 -2.64 -14.75 2.22
N GLU A 37 -3.78 -14.98 2.83
CA GLU A 37 -4.93 -15.57 2.13
C GLU A 37 -5.45 -14.66 1.00
N ARG A 38 -5.53 -13.35 1.24
CA ARG A 38 -5.81 -12.34 0.22
C ARG A 38 -5.02 -11.08 0.51
N VAL A 39 -4.35 -10.57 -0.52
CA VAL A 39 -3.68 -9.27 -0.48
C VAL A 39 -4.25 -8.34 -1.54
N TYR A 40 -4.31 -7.05 -1.22
CA TYR A 40 -4.68 -5.98 -2.13
C TYR A 40 -3.41 -5.32 -2.63
N LEU A 41 -3.30 -5.15 -3.94
CA LEU A 41 -2.16 -4.54 -4.58
C LEU A 41 -2.60 -3.38 -5.45
N ASP A 42 -1.92 -2.25 -5.34
CA ASP A 42 -2.12 -1.11 -6.22
C ASP A 42 -0.82 -0.35 -6.45
N VAL A 43 -0.72 0.33 -7.59
CA VAL A 43 0.49 1.05 -8.03
C VAL A 43 0.17 2.50 -8.33
N SER A 44 0.83 3.41 -7.63
CA SER A 44 0.65 4.84 -7.78
C SER A 44 1.97 5.58 -7.95
N LYS A 45 1.90 6.83 -8.39
CA LYS A 45 3.04 7.74 -8.45
C LYS A 45 3.26 8.36 -7.06
N VAL A 46 4.49 8.41 -6.60
CA VAL A 46 4.85 9.20 -5.42
C VAL A 46 4.85 10.67 -5.82
N THR A 47 3.92 11.45 -5.25
CA THR A 47 3.81 12.88 -5.52
C THR A 47 4.17 13.65 -4.26
N VAL A 48 5.26 14.41 -4.30
CA VAL A 48 5.64 15.35 -3.25
C VAL A 48 5.77 16.74 -3.88
N ARG A 49 4.94 17.66 -3.40
CA ARG A 49 4.95 19.05 -3.89
C ARG A 49 5.91 19.90 -3.07
N GLN A 50 6.66 20.73 -3.77
CA GLN A 50 7.45 21.80 -3.17
C GLN A 50 6.55 22.94 -2.68
N LYS A 51 7.03 23.78 -1.78
CA LYS A 51 6.29 24.95 -1.29
C LYS A 51 5.92 25.95 -2.40
N ASN A 52 6.72 26.01 -3.47
CA ASN A 52 6.47 26.82 -4.66
C ASN A 52 5.48 26.19 -5.67
N GLY A 53 4.87 25.04 -5.33
CA GLY A 53 3.90 24.33 -6.18
C GLY A 53 4.51 23.34 -7.18
N GLY A 54 5.83 23.30 -7.35
CA GLY A 54 6.51 22.32 -8.21
C GLY A 54 6.53 20.91 -7.59
N GLU A 55 6.84 19.90 -8.40
CA GLU A 55 7.09 18.53 -7.92
C GLU A 55 8.59 18.28 -7.77
N TYR A 56 8.97 17.50 -6.74
CA TYR A 56 10.34 17.00 -6.63
C TYR A 56 10.64 15.94 -7.70
N ASN A 57 11.85 16.00 -8.25
CA ASN A 57 12.34 14.91 -9.08
C ASN A 57 12.81 13.76 -8.19
N LEU A 58 12.03 12.68 -8.15
CA LEU A 58 12.30 11.51 -7.31
C LEU A 58 13.04 10.44 -8.12
N PRO A 59 14.10 9.82 -7.58
CA PRO A 59 14.74 8.68 -8.20
C PRO A 59 13.78 7.51 -8.42
N ASN A 60 12.93 7.25 -7.42
CA ASN A 60 11.87 6.24 -7.46
C ASN A 60 10.52 6.94 -7.46
N LYS A 61 9.94 7.09 -8.65
CA LYS A 61 8.69 7.85 -8.87
C LYS A 61 7.43 7.03 -8.63
N TRP A 62 7.56 5.71 -8.61
CA TRP A 62 6.44 4.79 -8.50
C TRP A 62 6.55 3.96 -7.25
N TRP A 63 5.43 3.68 -6.64
CA TRP A 63 5.34 2.78 -5.52
C TRP A 63 4.15 1.85 -5.64
N CYS A 64 4.36 0.62 -5.22
CA CYS A 64 3.32 -0.38 -5.06
C CYS A 64 3.02 -0.51 -3.58
N ILE A 65 1.77 -0.42 -3.21
CA ILE A 65 1.30 -0.77 -1.89
C ILE A 65 0.66 -2.16 -1.96
N ILE A 66 1.02 -3.00 -0.99
CA ILE A 66 0.42 -4.29 -0.77
C ILE A 66 -0.17 -4.26 0.64
N VAL A 67 -1.44 -4.65 0.77
CA VAL A 67 -2.15 -4.71 2.06
C VAL A 67 -2.69 -6.12 2.25
N ASP A 68 -2.26 -6.79 3.30
CA ASP A 68 -2.85 -8.07 3.71
C ASP A 68 -4.25 -7.84 4.31
N GLU A 69 -5.25 -8.54 3.80
CA GLU A 69 -6.64 -8.31 4.22
C GLU A 69 -6.90 -8.75 5.67
N ALA A 70 -6.34 -9.86 6.09
CA ALA A 70 -6.58 -10.43 7.41
C ALA A 70 -5.99 -9.54 8.52
N THR A 71 -4.72 -9.18 8.40
CA THR A 71 -3.98 -8.46 9.43
C THR A 71 -3.98 -6.95 9.26
N GLY A 72 -4.29 -6.46 8.05
CA GLY A 72 -4.12 -5.06 7.67
C GLY A 72 -2.65 -4.62 7.56
N LYS A 73 -1.68 -5.57 7.62
CA LYS A 73 -0.26 -5.28 7.41
C LYS A 73 -0.02 -4.73 6.02
N LYS A 74 0.78 -3.66 5.94
CA LYS A 74 1.10 -2.97 4.70
C LYS A 74 2.56 -3.17 4.33
N TYR A 75 2.83 -3.13 3.03
CA TYR A 75 4.17 -3.13 2.44
C TYR A 75 4.21 -2.06 1.35
N ALA A 76 5.33 -1.38 1.21
CA ALA A 76 5.56 -0.41 0.15
C ALA A 76 6.85 -0.76 -0.60
N LEU A 77 6.73 -0.92 -1.91
CA LEU A 77 7.82 -1.21 -2.83
C LEU A 77 7.99 -0.02 -3.77
N PHE A 78 9.20 0.47 -3.94
CA PHE A 78 9.48 1.68 -4.72
C PHE A 78 10.29 1.34 -5.97
N THR A 79 9.92 1.91 -7.11
CA THR A 79 10.57 1.68 -8.40
C THR A 79 10.70 2.96 -9.22
N ARG A 80 11.61 2.95 -10.18
CA ARG A 80 11.80 4.07 -11.11
C ARG A 80 10.67 4.18 -12.12
N THR A 81 10.12 3.05 -12.55
CA THR A 81 9.07 2.96 -13.58
C THR A 81 7.89 2.16 -13.07
N LYS A 82 6.70 2.43 -13.60
CA LYS A 82 5.48 1.69 -13.25
C LYS A 82 5.60 0.19 -13.58
N ARG A 83 6.20 -0.13 -14.71
CA ARG A 83 6.43 -1.53 -15.14
C ARG A 83 7.48 -2.27 -14.31
N GLY A 84 8.40 -1.54 -13.67
CA GLY A 84 9.46 -2.12 -12.86
C GLY A 84 9.00 -2.76 -11.55
N ILE A 85 7.68 -2.78 -11.29
CA ILE A 85 7.12 -3.29 -10.03
C ILE A 85 7.06 -4.82 -9.97
N THR A 86 7.05 -5.49 -11.10
CA THR A 86 6.85 -6.96 -11.20
C THR A 86 7.88 -7.74 -10.36
N GLU A 87 9.17 -7.52 -10.60
CA GLU A 87 10.21 -8.27 -9.88
C GLU A 87 10.24 -7.98 -8.37
N PRO A 88 10.16 -6.72 -7.88
CA PRO A 88 10.06 -6.46 -6.45
C PRO A 88 8.85 -7.12 -5.77
N VAL A 89 7.72 -7.22 -6.47
CA VAL A 89 6.53 -7.93 -5.95
C VAL A 89 6.79 -9.44 -5.88
N CYS A 90 7.39 -10.01 -6.93
CA CYS A 90 7.78 -11.43 -6.93
C CYS A 90 8.77 -11.74 -5.80
N GLU A 91 9.81 -10.93 -5.62
CA GLU A 91 10.75 -11.06 -4.51
C GLU A 91 10.07 -10.94 -3.14
N TRP A 92 9.10 -10.02 -3.00
CA TRP A 92 8.30 -9.90 -1.79
C TRP A 92 7.50 -11.19 -1.53
N MET A 93 6.84 -11.76 -2.54
CA MET A 93 6.11 -13.02 -2.41
C MET A 93 7.03 -14.18 -1.99
N HIS A 94 8.22 -14.28 -2.58
CA HIS A 94 9.22 -15.28 -2.19
C HIS A 94 9.66 -15.12 -0.72
N ARG A 95 9.90 -13.87 -0.27
CA ARG A 95 10.21 -13.60 1.14
C ARG A 95 9.06 -13.98 2.08
N MET A 96 7.80 -13.79 1.68
CA MET A 96 6.65 -14.24 2.46
C MET A 96 6.60 -15.76 2.53
N ASN A 97 6.75 -16.42 1.40
CA ASN A 97 6.76 -17.90 1.31
C ASN A 97 7.88 -18.51 2.16
N SER A 98 9.10 -17.96 2.14
CA SER A 98 10.22 -18.43 2.97
C SER A 98 9.98 -18.30 4.47
N ARG A 99 9.03 -17.43 4.87
CA ARG A 99 8.54 -17.29 6.26
C ARG A 99 7.30 -18.13 6.56
N GLY A 100 6.91 -19.02 5.65
CA GLY A 100 5.72 -19.86 5.79
C GLY A 100 4.40 -19.15 5.48
N ILE A 101 4.43 -17.91 5.00
CA ILE A 101 3.23 -17.10 4.68
C ILE A 101 2.99 -17.19 3.17
N LYS A 102 2.12 -18.09 2.77
CA LYS A 102 1.78 -18.30 1.35
C LYS A 102 0.76 -17.27 0.89
N ILE A 103 1.12 -16.47 -0.11
CA ILE A 103 0.18 -15.55 -0.76
C ILE A 103 -0.69 -16.38 -1.71
N ARG A 104 -2.00 -16.45 -1.42
CA ARG A 104 -2.94 -17.27 -2.19
C ARG A 104 -3.68 -16.48 -3.25
N ARG A 105 -4.13 -15.26 -2.90
CA ARG A 105 -4.89 -14.40 -3.81
C ARG A 105 -4.34 -12.99 -3.81
N VAL A 106 -4.24 -12.43 -5.00
CA VAL A 106 -3.86 -11.02 -5.19
C VAL A 106 -5.02 -10.30 -5.87
N ARG A 107 -5.59 -9.33 -5.18
CA ARG A 107 -6.61 -8.44 -5.73
C ARG A 107 -5.97 -7.16 -6.20
N MET A 108 -6.23 -6.79 -7.46
CA MET A 108 -5.62 -5.64 -8.12
C MET A 108 -6.50 -5.12 -9.26
N ASP A 109 -6.21 -3.93 -9.78
CA ASP A 109 -6.83 -3.43 -11.00
C ASP A 109 -6.25 -4.13 -12.26
N PRO A 110 -6.94 -4.09 -13.41
CA PRO A 110 -6.46 -4.69 -14.65
C PRO A 110 -5.43 -3.80 -15.37
N GLY A 111 -4.47 -3.19 -14.66
CA GLY A 111 -3.38 -2.40 -15.24
C GLY A 111 -2.37 -3.27 -16.00
N GLY A 112 -1.64 -2.68 -16.98
CA GLY A 112 -0.68 -3.42 -17.78
C GLY A 112 0.47 -4.02 -16.97
N GLU A 113 0.92 -3.36 -15.91
CA GLU A 113 1.90 -3.85 -14.94
C GLU A 113 1.39 -5.08 -14.18
N ASN A 114 0.10 -5.10 -13.85
CA ASN A 114 -0.57 -6.17 -13.13
C ASN A 114 -0.76 -7.41 -14.02
N ILE A 115 -0.99 -7.21 -15.31
CA ILE A 115 -1.00 -8.30 -16.31
C ILE A 115 0.41 -8.92 -16.44
N SER A 116 1.46 -8.10 -16.40
CA SER A 116 2.85 -8.60 -16.44
C SER A 116 3.19 -9.41 -15.19
N LEU A 117 2.72 -8.99 -14.01
CA LEU A 117 2.87 -9.74 -12.77
C LEU A 117 2.20 -11.11 -12.87
N LYS A 118 0.96 -11.16 -13.34
CA LYS A 118 0.23 -12.42 -13.55
C LYS A 118 1.02 -13.36 -14.48
N LYS A 119 1.43 -12.88 -15.65
CA LYS A 119 2.22 -13.67 -16.61
C LYS A 119 3.51 -14.23 -15.99
N ARG A 120 4.19 -13.43 -15.16
CA ARG A 120 5.42 -13.84 -14.47
C ARG A 120 5.17 -14.99 -13.49
N THR A 121 4.05 -14.95 -12.77
CA THR A 121 3.65 -15.98 -11.80
C THR A 121 2.96 -17.20 -12.43
N GLU A 122 2.61 -17.16 -13.72
CA GLU A 122 2.09 -18.29 -14.48
C GLU A 122 3.20 -19.20 -15.04
N SER A 123 4.48 -18.85 -14.90
CA SER A 123 5.59 -19.72 -15.31
C SER A 123 5.57 -21.04 -14.52
N VAL A 124 5.99 -22.13 -15.18
CA VAL A 124 5.97 -23.48 -14.60
C VAL A 124 6.74 -23.54 -13.27
N ASP A 125 7.92 -22.90 -13.23
CA ASP A 125 8.76 -22.86 -12.03
C ASP A 125 8.08 -22.14 -10.89
N TRP A 126 7.36 -21.05 -11.18
CA TRP A 126 6.63 -20.30 -10.15
C TRP A 126 5.43 -21.08 -9.62
N GLN A 127 4.62 -21.66 -10.50
CA GLN A 127 3.43 -22.43 -10.12
C GLN A 127 3.79 -23.66 -9.27
N ALA A 128 4.92 -24.29 -9.54
CA ALA A 128 5.41 -25.40 -8.72
C ALA A 128 5.78 -24.97 -7.29
N LEU A 129 6.28 -23.73 -7.12
CA LEU A 129 6.68 -23.21 -5.82
C LEU A 129 5.54 -22.57 -5.06
N GLN A 130 4.73 -21.75 -5.75
CA GLN A 130 3.70 -20.91 -5.13
C GLN A 130 2.59 -20.53 -6.12
N PRO A 131 1.53 -21.35 -6.26
CA PRO A 131 0.38 -20.98 -7.05
C PRO A 131 -0.33 -19.77 -6.44
N VAL A 132 -0.65 -18.77 -7.26
CA VAL A 132 -1.30 -17.52 -6.86
C VAL A 132 -2.50 -17.25 -7.76
N ASP A 133 -3.66 -17.01 -7.17
CA ASP A 133 -4.87 -16.60 -7.88
C ASP A 133 -4.94 -15.07 -7.99
N PHE A 134 -5.34 -14.57 -9.16
CA PHE A 134 -5.51 -13.14 -9.40
C PHE A 134 -6.98 -12.76 -9.52
N GLU A 135 -7.42 -11.84 -8.65
CA GLU A 135 -8.75 -11.24 -8.68
C GLU A 135 -8.65 -9.83 -9.25
N TYR A 136 -9.21 -9.61 -10.44
CA TYR A 136 -9.27 -8.26 -11.00
C TYR A 136 -10.53 -7.53 -10.54
N THR A 137 -10.34 -6.27 -10.12
CA THR A 137 -11.47 -5.38 -9.86
C THR A 137 -12.04 -4.87 -11.18
N SER A 138 -13.35 -4.70 -11.28
CA SER A 138 -13.94 -4.08 -12.47
C SER A 138 -13.54 -2.60 -12.53
N ARG A 139 -13.34 -2.08 -13.76
CA ARG A 139 -12.90 -0.69 -14.00
C ARG A 139 -13.80 0.36 -13.37
N ASP A 140 -15.09 0.05 -13.21
CA ASP A 140 -16.10 0.99 -12.73
C ASP A 140 -16.46 0.84 -11.23
N THR A 141 -15.66 0.06 -10.47
CA THR A 141 -15.86 -0.18 -9.05
C THR A 141 -14.56 0.00 -8.25
N PRO A 142 -14.05 1.24 -8.09
CA PRO A 142 -12.83 1.53 -7.33
C PRO A 142 -12.86 0.96 -5.91
N GLN A 143 -14.06 0.86 -5.32
CA GLN A 143 -14.25 0.37 -3.94
C GLN A 143 -13.78 -1.09 -3.74
N HIS A 144 -13.56 -1.86 -4.80
CA HIS A 144 -13.06 -3.22 -4.68
C HIS A 144 -11.56 -3.31 -4.35
N ASN A 145 -10.78 -2.23 -4.55
CA ASN A 145 -9.36 -2.14 -4.17
C ASN A 145 -9.09 -1.12 -3.05
N HIS A 146 -10.15 -0.73 -2.31
CA HIS A 146 -10.12 0.40 -1.40
C HIS A 146 -9.05 0.27 -0.29
N LEU A 147 -8.66 -0.94 0.15
CA LEU A 147 -7.63 -1.11 1.18
C LEU A 147 -6.27 -0.59 0.72
N ALA A 148 -5.90 -0.83 -0.54
CA ALA A 148 -4.68 -0.29 -1.12
C ALA A 148 -4.84 1.22 -1.41
N GLU A 149 -5.97 1.63 -1.99
CA GLU A 149 -6.24 3.05 -2.31
C GLU A 149 -6.18 3.96 -1.08
N VAL A 150 -6.78 3.56 0.04
CA VAL A 150 -6.76 4.32 1.30
C VAL A 150 -5.37 4.32 1.95
N ALA A 151 -4.55 3.30 1.71
CA ALA A 151 -3.22 3.21 2.28
C ALA A 151 -2.25 4.26 1.69
N PHE A 152 -2.39 4.64 0.41
CA PHE A 152 -1.54 5.65 -0.22
C PHE A 152 -1.55 7.00 0.49
N PRO A 153 -2.69 7.70 0.60
CA PRO A 153 -2.71 9.02 1.26
C PRO A 153 -2.33 8.94 2.73
N TYR A 154 -2.71 7.88 3.42
CA TYR A 154 -2.38 7.67 4.82
C TYR A 154 -0.86 7.56 5.05
N LEU A 155 -0.17 6.67 4.33
CA LEU A 155 1.27 6.48 4.48
C LEU A 155 2.07 7.70 3.98
N ALA A 156 1.62 8.34 2.90
CA ALA A 156 2.23 9.57 2.42
C ALA A 156 2.09 10.73 3.42
N ALA A 157 0.95 10.83 4.12
CA ALA A 157 0.76 11.83 5.17
C ALA A 157 1.71 11.60 6.36
N LEU A 158 1.85 10.35 6.81
CA LEU A 158 2.80 9.99 7.87
C LEU A 158 4.24 10.29 7.45
N GLY A 159 4.63 9.94 6.21
CA GLY A 159 5.97 10.26 5.69
C GLY A 159 6.25 11.77 5.67
N ARG A 160 5.29 12.58 5.25
CA ARG A 160 5.42 14.05 5.30
C ARG A 160 5.56 14.56 6.73
N ALA A 161 4.73 14.08 7.65
CA ALA A 161 4.81 14.44 9.06
C ALA A 161 6.19 14.13 9.66
N MET A 162 6.79 12.99 9.30
CA MET A 162 8.17 12.64 9.72
C MET A 162 9.21 13.62 9.18
N LEU A 163 9.11 14.02 7.90
CA LEU A 163 10.00 15.03 7.32
C LEU A 163 9.87 16.38 8.02
N ASP A 164 8.65 16.78 8.38
CA ASP A 164 8.38 18.02 9.10
C ASP A 164 8.95 17.97 10.53
N THR A 165 8.67 16.90 11.27
CA THR A 165 9.18 16.70 12.65
C THR A 165 10.69 16.65 12.71
N ALA A 166 11.34 16.08 11.69
CA ALA A 166 12.79 16.01 11.58
C ALA A 166 13.43 17.32 11.05
N TYR A 167 12.62 18.36 10.80
CA TYR A 167 13.08 19.64 10.23
C TYR A 167 13.89 19.47 8.94
N VAL A 168 13.55 18.47 8.12
CA VAL A 168 14.26 18.20 6.88
C VAL A 168 14.20 19.39 5.93
N PRO A 169 15.34 19.93 5.48
CA PRO A 169 15.37 21.05 4.55
C PRO A 169 14.61 20.74 3.26
N GLU A 170 13.94 21.75 2.68
CA GLU A 170 13.08 21.59 1.50
C GLU A 170 13.78 20.84 0.36
N LYS A 171 15.03 21.21 0.07
CA LYS A 171 15.84 20.60 -1.01
C LYS A 171 16.08 19.10 -0.85
N GLU A 172 16.06 18.58 0.38
CA GLU A 172 16.32 17.16 0.69
C GLU A 172 15.06 16.31 0.81
N ARG A 173 13.88 16.95 0.92
CA ARG A 173 12.62 16.22 1.12
C ARG A 173 12.31 15.22 0.01
N GLY A 174 12.59 15.58 -1.24
CA GLY A 174 12.41 14.68 -2.38
C GLY A 174 13.25 13.42 -2.28
N ARG A 175 14.48 13.51 -1.76
CA ARG A 175 15.36 12.34 -1.57
C ARG A 175 14.93 11.45 -0.40
N LEU A 176 14.40 12.05 0.66
CA LEU A 176 14.13 11.38 1.94
C LEU A 176 12.71 10.86 2.08
N ILE A 177 11.75 11.32 1.25
CA ILE A 177 10.33 10.93 1.39
C ILE A 177 10.12 9.41 1.28
N VAL A 178 10.85 8.74 0.42
CA VAL A 178 10.75 7.28 0.24
C VAL A 178 11.12 6.56 1.55
N TYR A 179 12.20 6.97 2.19
CA TYR A 179 12.63 6.40 3.47
C TYR A 179 11.65 6.72 4.60
N ALA A 180 11.10 7.94 4.62
CA ALA A 180 10.07 8.32 5.57
C ALA A 180 8.79 7.46 5.41
N ILE A 181 8.35 7.21 4.18
CA ILE A 181 7.21 6.33 3.91
C ILE A 181 7.54 4.88 4.29
N GLN A 182 8.75 4.39 4.03
CA GLN A 182 9.17 3.05 4.45
C GLN A 182 9.11 2.89 5.98
N LEU A 183 9.58 3.89 6.73
CA LEU A 183 9.44 3.90 8.18
C LEU A 183 7.97 3.97 8.61
N ALA A 184 7.14 4.78 7.93
CA ALA A 184 5.71 4.86 8.20
C ALA A 184 5.03 3.49 8.06
N VAL A 185 5.40 2.71 7.05
CA VAL A 185 4.92 1.33 6.85
C VAL A 185 5.33 0.41 8.00
N GLN A 186 6.58 0.53 8.49
CA GLN A 186 7.04 -0.24 9.64
C GLN A 186 6.27 0.13 10.91
N LEU A 187 6.09 1.43 11.17
CA LEU A 187 5.32 1.92 12.32
C LEU A 187 3.83 1.53 12.26
N ASP A 188 3.23 1.53 11.06
CA ASP A 188 1.85 1.04 10.87
C ASP A 188 1.74 -0.46 11.22
N GLY A 189 2.79 -1.23 11.04
CA GLY A 189 2.88 -2.63 11.48
C GLY A 189 2.79 -2.82 12.98
N LEU A 190 3.16 -1.81 13.78
CA LEU A 190 3.04 -1.82 15.24
C LEU A 190 1.63 -1.46 15.73
N ARG A 191 0.73 -1.08 14.84
CA ARG A 191 -0.65 -0.77 15.21
C ARG A 191 -1.34 -2.01 15.77
N ILE A 192 -1.91 -1.87 16.96
CA ILE A 192 -2.67 -2.92 17.62
C ILE A 192 -4.02 -3.09 16.92
N VAL A 193 -4.36 -4.32 16.60
CA VAL A 193 -5.64 -4.74 16.01
C VAL A 193 -6.12 -6.01 16.68
N GLU A 194 -7.44 -6.22 16.66
CA GLU A 194 -8.05 -7.48 17.09
C GLU A 194 -8.32 -8.34 15.85
N MET A 195 -7.89 -9.59 15.92
CA MET A 195 -8.15 -10.60 14.90
C MET A 195 -8.44 -11.94 15.58
N ASN A 196 -9.61 -12.53 15.28
CA ASN A 196 -10.06 -13.80 15.85
C ASN A 196 -10.01 -13.82 17.40
N GLY A 197 -10.39 -12.71 18.05
CA GLY A 197 -10.37 -12.56 19.50
C GLY A 197 -8.99 -12.34 20.13
N VAL A 198 -7.92 -12.26 19.32
CA VAL A 198 -6.56 -11.98 19.79
C VAL A 198 -6.22 -10.52 19.51
N VAL A 199 -5.78 -9.79 20.54
CA VAL A 199 -5.33 -8.40 20.46
C VAL A 199 -3.82 -8.38 20.39
N ALA A 200 -3.26 -8.00 19.22
CA ALA A 200 -1.83 -7.93 18.99
C ALA A 200 -1.50 -6.90 17.89
N THR A 201 -0.24 -6.63 17.63
CA THR A 201 0.16 -5.77 16.53
C THR A 201 -0.07 -6.46 15.18
N ARG A 202 -0.20 -5.67 14.10
CA ARG A 202 -0.29 -6.23 12.75
C ARG A 202 0.90 -7.11 12.41
N ASP A 203 2.10 -6.74 12.89
CA ASP A 203 3.32 -7.52 12.71
C ASP A 203 3.25 -8.87 13.44
N GLU A 204 2.77 -8.89 14.69
CA GLU A 204 2.58 -10.13 15.44
C GLU A 204 1.54 -11.03 14.77
N HIS A 205 0.41 -10.48 14.30
CA HIS A 205 -0.58 -11.26 13.55
C HIS A 205 -0.02 -11.80 12.23
N MET A 206 0.86 -11.03 11.55
CA MET A 206 1.42 -11.43 10.26
C MET A 206 2.53 -12.48 10.39
N TYR A 207 3.40 -12.33 11.40
CA TYR A 207 4.62 -13.14 11.53
C TYR A 207 4.63 -14.10 12.71
N GLY A 208 3.65 -14.02 13.61
CA GLY A 208 3.59 -14.84 14.82
C GLY A 208 4.61 -14.46 15.91
N GLU A 209 5.37 -13.38 15.71
CA GLU A 209 6.39 -12.93 16.66
C GLU A 209 6.43 -11.41 16.82
N LYS A 210 6.88 -10.95 17.99
CA LYS A 210 7.08 -9.51 18.25
C LYS A 210 8.23 -8.97 17.41
N PRO A 211 8.08 -7.79 16.79
CA PRO A 211 9.13 -7.21 15.97
C PRO A 211 10.33 -6.79 16.84
N LYS A 212 11.47 -7.47 16.66
CA LYS A 212 12.71 -7.25 17.46
C LYS A 212 13.37 -5.90 17.22
N TRP A 213 13.14 -5.31 16.03
CA TRP A 213 13.74 -4.03 15.61
C TRP A 213 13.28 -2.84 16.46
N THR A 214 12.11 -2.95 17.12
CA THR A 214 11.55 -1.87 17.96
C THR A 214 12.44 -1.48 19.15
N LYS A 215 13.28 -2.41 19.63
CA LYS A 215 14.20 -2.15 20.75
C LYS A 215 15.25 -1.06 20.44
N ASN A 216 15.61 -0.92 19.17
CA ASN A 216 16.63 0.01 18.69
C ASN A 216 16.06 1.09 17.78
N MET A 217 14.74 1.34 17.88
CA MET A 217 14.07 2.33 17.04
C MET A 217 14.57 3.74 17.35
N LYS A 218 14.93 4.46 16.30
CA LYS A 218 15.36 5.85 16.33
C LYS A 218 14.32 6.75 15.69
N ARG A 219 14.36 8.04 16.02
CA ARG A 219 13.50 9.02 15.35
C ARG A 219 13.97 9.19 13.90
N PHE A 220 13.03 9.42 13.01
CA PHE A 220 13.38 9.78 11.63
C PHE A 220 14.18 11.08 11.63
N GLY A 221 15.33 11.09 10.94
CA GLY A 221 16.24 12.24 10.89
C GLY A 221 17.15 12.41 12.12
N GLU A 222 17.14 11.47 13.06
CA GLU A 222 18.12 11.47 14.17
C GLU A 222 19.54 11.25 13.62
N CYS A 223 20.47 12.14 13.99
CA CYS A 223 21.86 12.03 13.60
C CYS A 223 22.57 10.94 14.41
N GLY A 224 23.37 10.14 13.73
CA GLY A 224 24.22 9.12 14.35
C GLY A 224 25.68 9.35 13.99
N VAL A 225 26.57 8.86 14.85
CA VAL A 225 28.00 8.81 14.57
C VAL A 225 28.36 7.40 14.14
N VAL A 226 28.94 7.27 12.96
CA VAL A 226 29.46 6.00 12.46
C VAL A 226 30.94 5.90 12.81
N LYS A 227 31.32 4.85 13.54
CA LYS A 227 32.73 4.55 13.78
C LYS A 227 33.28 3.87 12.53
N GLU A 228 34.20 4.53 11.84
CA GLU A 228 34.94 3.90 10.75
C GLU A 228 35.75 2.72 11.26
N GLY A 229 35.60 1.55 10.64
CA GLY A 229 36.44 0.39 10.93
C GLY A 229 37.88 0.65 10.50
N LYS A 230 38.85 0.05 11.20
CA LYS A 230 40.29 0.19 10.93
C LYS A 230 40.73 -0.09 9.49
N ASN A 231 39.85 -0.65 8.64
CA ASN A 231 40.12 -1.02 7.24
C ASN A 231 39.23 -0.26 6.23
N GLY A 232 38.68 0.89 6.57
CA GLY A 232 37.88 1.71 5.63
C GLY A 232 36.65 1.01 5.05
N LYS A 233 36.20 -0.13 5.57
CA LYS A 233 34.94 -0.82 5.22
C LYS A 233 33.90 -0.45 6.27
N ALA A 234 32.96 0.42 5.87
CA ALA A 234 31.74 0.70 6.62
C ALA A 234 30.74 -0.44 6.47
#